data_4a5c3bb9812e7c7debcc7a2670bad1ce
#
_entry.id   4a5c3bb9812e7c7debcc7a2670bad1ce
#
_cell.length_a   1.000
_cell.length_b   1.000
_cell.length_c   1.000
_cell.angle_alpha   90.00
_cell.angle_beta   90.00
_cell.angle_gamma   90.00
#
_symmetry.space_group_name_H-M   'P 1'
#
loop_
_entity.id
_entity.type
_entity.pdbx_description
1 polymer ?
#
loop_
_entity_poly.entity_id
_entity_poly.type
_entity_poly.pdbx_seq_one_letter_code
_entity_poly.pdbx_strand_id
1 'polypeptide(L)'
;VPQEMSENGVDGAHFRYVHGTETVAEVEEYETDGPCSVMLSKQSYVTPRGTTWGRIDVYNYGPGFSKVWFSGIVDAINIATTTPIDEATTQVRFNFAVRKFDDAKVTSTVAEAFVKEINKQIVEDTPIWENKSFLPVPALADTDGPILKFRKWYGQFYAEPVESA
;
A
#
# COMPACT_ATOMS: atom_id res chain seq x y z
N VAL A 1 3.75 1.46 -14.24
CA VAL A 1 4.32 2.77 -13.83
C VAL A 1 4.29 2.93 -12.31
N PRO A 2 5.24 3.66 -11.69
CA PRO A 2 5.32 3.83 -10.23
C PRO A 2 4.03 4.32 -9.56
N GLN A 3 3.28 5.22 -10.20
CA GLN A 3 2.01 5.70 -9.69
C GLN A 3 1.00 4.59 -9.42
N GLU A 4 0.87 3.63 -10.34
CA GLU A 4 -0.08 2.54 -10.22
C GLU A 4 0.21 1.64 -9.01
N MET A 5 1.49 1.44 -8.70
CA MET A 5 1.91 0.70 -7.50
C MET A 5 1.64 1.50 -6.22
N SER A 6 1.91 2.80 -6.24
CA SER A 6 1.65 3.67 -5.08
C SER A 6 0.13 3.87 -4.85
N GLU A 7 -0.68 3.88 -5.92
CA GLU A 7 -2.14 3.97 -5.86
C GLU A 7 -2.76 2.76 -5.12
N ASN A 8 -2.13 1.58 -5.23
CA ASN A 8 -2.53 0.39 -4.48
C ASN A 8 -2.58 0.63 -2.96
N GLY A 9 -1.68 1.46 -2.45
CA GLY A 9 -1.62 1.81 -1.02
C GLY A 9 -2.81 2.63 -0.52
N VAL A 10 -3.63 3.22 -1.39
CA VAL A 10 -4.82 4.00 -1.03
C VAL A 10 -6.12 3.35 -1.50
N ASP A 11 -6.05 2.19 -2.16
CA ASP A 11 -7.19 1.40 -2.59
C ASP A 11 -7.60 0.42 -1.49
N GLY A 12 -8.56 0.81 -0.67
CA GLY A 12 -9.08 -0.06 0.41
C GLY A 12 -9.81 -1.31 -0.11
N ALA A 13 -10.36 -1.26 -1.32
CA ALA A 13 -11.17 -2.34 -1.88
C ALA A 13 -10.32 -3.53 -2.32
N HIS A 14 -9.08 -3.30 -2.79
CA HIS A 14 -8.21 -4.38 -3.27
C HIS A 14 -7.90 -5.42 -2.19
N PHE A 15 -7.81 -5.04 -0.91
CA PHE A 15 -7.59 -5.99 0.18
C PHE A 15 -8.65 -7.08 0.22
N ARG A 16 -9.91 -6.73 -0.04
CA ARG A 16 -11.00 -7.70 -0.09
C ARG A 16 -10.99 -8.53 -1.38
N TYR A 17 -10.85 -7.88 -2.52
CA TYR A 17 -11.09 -8.52 -3.81
C TYR A 17 -9.85 -9.21 -4.38
N VAL A 18 -8.66 -8.79 -3.99
CA VAL A 18 -7.39 -9.40 -4.42
C VAL A 18 -6.84 -10.32 -3.33
N HIS A 19 -6.76 -9.85 -2.09
CA HIS A 19 -6.15 -10.60 -0.98
C HIS A 19 -7.14 -11.41 -0.14
N GLY A 20 -8.44 -11.31 -0.46
CA GLY A 20 -9.46 -12.14 0.16
C GLY A 20 -9.74 -11.80 1.63
N THR A 21 -9.52 -10.56 2.06
CA THR A 21 -9.94 -10.13 3.39
C THR A 21 -11.46 -10.12 3.49
N GLU A 22 -12.00 -10.28 4.71
CA GLU A 22 -13.44 -10.39 4.89
C GLU A 22 -14.18 -9.09 4.61
N THR A 23 -13.57 -7.96 4.93
CA THR A 23 -14.17 -6.63 4.73
C THR A 23 -13.25 -5.75 3.89
N VAL A 24 -13.84 -4.76 3.24
CA VAL A 24 -13.09 -3.64 2.66
C VAL A 24 -12.47 -2.84 3.80
N ALA A 25 -11.24 -2.38 3.62
CA ALA A 25 -10.58 -1.52 4.60
C ALA A 25 -11.37 -0.20 4.74
N GLU A 26 -11.63 0.20 5.98
CA GLU A 26 -12.27 1.48 6.28
C GLU A 26 -11.20 2.57 6.32
N VAL A 27 -11.22 3.47 5.34
CA VAL A 27 -10.35 4.65 5.31
C VAL A 27 -10.93 5.69 6.26
N GLU A 28 -10.21 6.01 7.34
CA GLU A 28 -10.63 6.99 8.34
C GLU A 28 -10.18 8.40 7.96
N GLU A 29 -9.00 8.51 7.32
CA GLU A 29 -8.40 9.80 7.00
C GLU A 29 -7.49 9.69 5.78
N TYR A 30 -7.50 10.71 4.93
CA TYR A 30 -6.49 10.90 3.87
C TYR A 30 -6.13 12.37 3.77
N GLU A 31 -4.86 12.68 4.06
CA GLU A 31 -4.32 14.04 4.02
C GLU A 31 -3.07 14.14 3.16
N THR A 32 -2.79 15.35 2.68
CA THR A 32 -1.59 15.66 1.90
C THR A 32 -0.96 16.96 2.37
N ASP A 33 0.38 16.95 2.46
CA ASP A 33 1.17 18.15 2.78
C ASP A 33 2.43 18.16 1.88
N GLY A 34 2.42 19.03 0.86
CA GLY A 34 3.49 19.10 -0.14
C GLY A 34 3.82 17.71 -0.70
N PRO A 35 5.07 17.24 -0.60
CA PRO A 35 5.47 15.94 -1.13
C PRO A 35 5.01 14.75 -0.27
N CYS A 36 4.34 14.98 0.84
CA CYS A 36 3.88 13.94 1.75
C CYS A 36 2.40 13.67 1.60
N SER A 37 1.99 12.42 1.78
CA SER A 37 0.59 12.04 1.98
C SER A 37 0.47 10.98 3.06
N VAL A 38 -0.66 10.96 3.75
CA VAL A 38 -0.98 9.97 4.76
C VAL A 38 -2.38 9.43 4.56
N MET A 39 -2.54 8.11 4.66
CA MET A 39 -3.82 7.44 4.75
C MET A 39 -3.86 6.63 6.04
N LEU A 40 -4.85 6.88 6.86
CA LEU A 40 -5.14 6.11 8.06
C LEU A 40 -6.32 5.18 7.79
N SER A 41 -6.13 3.89 8.03
CA SER A 41 -7.19 2.92 7.78
C SER A 41 -7.24 1.83 8.85
N LYS A 42 -8.41 1.22 9.00
CA LYS A 42 -8.60 0.04 9.83
C LYS A 42 -9.28 -1.07 9.06
N GLN A 43 -9.01 -2.29 9.47
CA GLN A 43 -9.53 -3.50 8.84
C GLN A 43 -9.88 -4.54 9.88
N SER A 44 -10.97 -5.27 9.66
CA SER A 44 -11.33 -6.41 10.50
C SER A 44 -10.69 -7.69 9.98
N TYR A 45 -10.31 -8.55 10.91
CA TYR A 45 -9.73 -9.85 10.63
C TYR A 45 -10.46 -10.93 11.44
N VAL A 46 -10.88 -11.99 10.77
CA VAL A 46 -11.44 -13.16 11.45
C VAL A 46 -10.31 -14.07 11.93
N THR A 47 -10.33 -14.37 13.19
CA THR A 47 -9.38 -15.28 13.83
C THR A 47 -10.14 -16.44 14.51
N PRO A 48 -9.47 -17.55 14.86
CA PRO A 48 -10.09 -18.62 15.62
C PRO A 48 -10.67 -18.18 16.98
N ARG A 49 -10.28 -17.00 17.48
CA ARG A 49 -10.75 -16.41 18.74
C ARG A 49 -11.83 -15.35 18.56
N GLY A 50 -12.30 -15.12 17.34
CA GLY A 50 -13.28 -14.10 16.97
C GLY A 50 -12.70 -13.01 16.07
N THR A 51 -13.51 -12.02 15.75
CA THR A 51 -13.09 -10.87 14.93
C THR A 51 -12.23 -9.92 15.76
N THR A 52 -11.12 -9.50 15.20
CA THR A 52 -10.24 -8.47 15.75
C THR A 52 -10.00 -7.37 14.73
N TRP A 53 -9.54 -6.21 15.19
CA TRP A 53 -9.24 -5.06 14.33
C TRP A 53 -7.74 -4.83 14.28
N GLY A 54 -7.28 -4.45 13.10
CA GLY A 54 -5.93 -3.98 12.88
C GLY A 54 -5.95 -2.69 12.06
N ARG A 55 -4.82 -2.01 11.99
CA ARG A 55 -4.62 -0.81 11.20
C ARG A 55 -3.57 -1.05 10.12
N ILE A 56 -3.78 -0.41 9.00
CA ILE A 56 -2.80 -0.28 7.92
C ILE A 56 -2.73 1.21 7.58
N ASP A 57 -1.71 1.87 8.11
CA ASP A 57 -1.51 3.30 7.92
C ASP A 57 -0.37 3.52 6.90
N VAL A 58 -0.68 4.22 5.82
CA VAL A 58 0.24 4.44 4.68
C VAL A 58 0.74 5.87 4.68
N TYR A 59 2.05 6.03 4.67
CA TYR A 59 2.75 7.32 4.61
C TYR A 59 3.62 7.35 3.37
N ASN A 60 3.35 8.27 2.46
CA ASN A 60 4.17 8.49 1.27
C ASN A 60 5.04 9.74 1.45
N TYR A 61 6.28 9.64 1.00
CA TYR A 61 7.28 10.71 1.00
C TYR A 61 7.80 10.87 -0.44
N GLY A 62 7.03 11.53 -1.27
CA GLY A 62 7.25 11.61 -2.71
C GLY A 62 6.80 10.34 -3.45
N PRO A 63 7.12 10.24 -4.76
CA PRO A 63 6.55 9.23 -5.65
C PRO A 63 7.17 7.83 -5.53
N GLY A 64 8.29 7.70 -4.82
CA GLY A 64 9.07 6.45 -4.82
C GLY A 64 9.41 5.89 -3.43
N PHE A 65 8.92 6.51 -2.37
CA PHE A 65 9.19 6.05 -1.00
C PHE A 65 7.92 6.05 -0.17
N SER A 66 7.60 4.91 0.43
CA SER A 66 6.48 4.79 1.36
C SER A 66 6.85 3.99 2.61
N LYS A 67 6.18 4.32 3.70
CA LYS A 67 6.18 3.57 4.95
C LYS A 67 4.75 3.10 5.21
N VAL A 68 4.56 1.81 5.39
CA VAL A 68 3.29 1.23 5.83
C VAL A 68 3.45 0.74 7.25
N TRP A 69 2.62 1.22 8.14
CA TRP A 69 2.58 0.78 9.53
C TRP A 69 1.38 -0.14 9.75
N PHE A 70 1.68 -1.34 10.23
CA PHE A 70 0.71 -2.34 10.64
C PHE A 70 0.63 -2.36 12.16
N SER A 71 -0.57 -2.37 12.71
CA SER A 71 -0.78 -2.50 14.16
C SER A 71 -2.08 -3.27 14.47
N GLY A 72 -2.22 -3.68 15.72
CA GLY A 72 -3.35 -4.49 16.21
C GLY A 72 -3.04 -5.99 16.23
N ILE A 73 -2.93 -6.64 15.08
CA ILE A 73 -2.56 -8.07 15.01
C ILE A 73 -1.06 -8.25 15.14
N VAL A 74 -0.29 -7.43 14.45
CA VAL A 74 1.16 -7.38 14.49
C VAL A 74 1.60 -5.93 14.48
N ASP A 75 2.60 -5.58 15.27
CA ASP A 75 3.27 -4.29 15.16
C ASP A 75 4.46 -4.44 14.20
N ALA A 76 4.30 -3.93 13.00
CA ALA A 76 5.30 -4.02 11.96
C ALA A 76 5.33 -2.77 11.07
N ILE A 77 6.46 -2.55 10.44
CA ILE A 77 6.66 -1.51 9.44
C ILE A 77 7.17 -2.18 8.16
N ASN A 78 6.57 -1.82 7.03
CA ASN A 78 7.13 -2.06 5.71
C ASN A 78 7.60 -0.72 5.14
N ILE A 79 8.85 -0.66 4.71
CA ILE A 79 9.39 0.44 3.92
C ILE A 79 9.49 -0.04 2.49
N ALA A 80 8.70 0.54 1.61
CA ALA A 80 8.71 0.25 0.19
C ALA A 80 9.40 1.38 -0.58
N THR A 81 10.26 0.98 -1.52
CA THR A 81 10.87 1.90 -2.47
C THR A 81 10.58 1.45 -3.89
N THR A 82 10.19 2.40 -4.72
CA THR A 82 9.84 2.19 -6.12
C THR A 82 10.73 3.06 -6.99
N THR A 83 11.56 2.44 -7.81
CA THR A 83 12.54 3.13 -8.64
C THR A 83 12.32 2.77 -10.11
N PRO A 84 11.95 3.72 -10.98
CA PRO A 84 11.91 3.45 -12.41
C PRO A 84 13.34 3.19 -12.92
N ILE A 85 13.50 2.13 -13.70
CA ILE A 85 14.77 1.76 -14.34
C ILE A 85 14.80 2.26 -15.77
N ASP A 86 13.69 2.11 -16.47
CA ASP A 86 13.42 2.61 -17.81
C ASP A 86 11.92 2.85 -18.00
N GLU A 87 11.49 3.12 -19.23
CA GLU A 87 10.07 3.40 -19.54
C GLU A 87 9.13 2.22 -19.26
N ALA A 88 9.62 0.99 -19.26
CA ALA A 88 8.84 -0.23 -19.10
C ALA A 88 9.05 -0.91 -17.76
N THR A 89 10.20 -0.68 -17.11
CA THR A 89 10.65 -1.46 -15.95
C THR A 89 10.74 -0.61 -14.70
N THR A 90 10.20 -1.12 -13.60
CA THR A 90 10.28 -0.51 -12.27
C THR A 90 10.85 -1.53 -11.28
N GLN A 91 11.86 -1.14 -10.52
CA GLN A 91 12.38 -1.92 -9.40
C GLN A 91 11.62 -1.56 -8.13
N VAL A 92 11.16 -2.57 -7.41
CA VAL A 92 10.53 -2.40 -6.10
C VAL A 92 11.34 -3.15 -5.05
N ARG A 93 11.49 -2.53 -3.88
CA ARG A 93 12.12 -3.16 -2.72
C ARG A 93 11.26 -2.96 -1.49
N PHE A 94 11.07 -4.04 -0.75
CA PHE A 94 10.37 -4.05 0.52
C PHE A 94 11.33 -4.41 1.64
N ASN A 95 11.32 -3.59 2.69
CA ASN A 95 12.11 -3.80 3.90
C ASN A 95 11.15 -3.85 5.09
N PHE A 96 11.29 -4.89 5.90
CA PHE A 96 10.39 -5.14 7.02
C PHE A 96 11.09 -4.97 8.36
N ALA A 97 10.40 -4.35 9.30
CA ALA A 97 10.76 -4.36 10.71
C ALA A 97 9.54 -4.80 11.52
N VAL A 98 9.71 -5.79 12.37
CA VAL A 98 8.66 -6.31 13.27
C VAL A 98 9.06 -6.02 14.70
N ARG A 99 8.08 -5.59 15.52
CA ARG A 99 8.31 -5.33 16.93
C ARG A 99 8.84 -6.58 17.63
N LYS A 100 9.89 -6.40 18.40
CA LYS A 100 10.50 -7.46 19.19
C LYS A 100 9.59 -7.84 20.36
N PHE A 101 9.34 -9.13 20.53
CA PHE A 101 8.74 -9.73 21.72
C PHE A 101 9.83 -10.12 22.72
N ASP A 102 9.44 -10.38 23.97
CA ASP A 102 10.38 -10.83 25.01
C ASP A 102 11.03 -12.17 24.66
N ASP A 103 10.30 -13.06 24.01
CA ASP A 103 10.82 -14.33 23.48
C ASP A 103 11.32 -14.14 22.04
N ALA A 104 12.60 -14.44 21.81
CA ALA A 104 13.23 -14.33 20.50
C ALA A 104 12.62 -15.31 19.47
N LYS A 105 12.20 -16.50 19.88
CA LYS A 105 11.56 -17.49 19.01
C LYS A 105 10.17 -17.02 18.57
N VAL A 106 9.41 -16.41 19.49
CA VAL A 106 8.11 -15.78 19.14
C VAL A 106 8.34 -14.65 18.14
N THR A 107 9.35 -13.80 18.39
CA THR A 107 9.69 -12.70 17.46
C THR A 107 9.99 -13.23 16.06
N SER A 108 10.86 -14.24 15.93
CA SER A 108 11.21 -14.84 14.62
C SER A 108 9.98 -15.44 13.94
N THR A 109 9.19 -16.23 14.66
CA THR A 109 7.99 -16.88 14.11
C THR A 109 6.97 -15.87 13.60
N VAL A 110 6.70 -14.81 14.36
CA VAL A 110 5.77 -13.76 13.95
C VAL A 110 6.31 -12.98 12.75
N ALA A 111 7.60 -12.64 12.76
CA ALA A 111 8.23 -11.92 11.65
C ALA A 111 8.20 -12.74 10.36
N GLU A 112 8.55 -14.02 10.41
CA GLU A 112 8.52 -14.92 9.26
C GLU A 112 7.11 -15.08 8.69
N ALA A 113 6.10 -15.27 9.55
CA ALA A 113 4.72 -15.38 9.14
C ALA A 113 4.20 -14.09 8.48
N PHE A 114 4.53 -12.94 9.08
CA PHE A 114 4.16 -11.63 8.53
C PHE A 114 4.80 -11.39 7.15
N VAL A 115 6.11 -11.58 7.02
CA VAL A 115 6.83 -11.40 5.75
C VAL A 115 6.30 -12.36 4.67
N LYS A 116 6.00 -13.61 5.06
CA LYS A 116 5.41 -14.59 4.14
C LYS A 116 4.05 -14.14 3.62
N GLU A 117 3.19 -13.61 4.50
CA GLU A 117 1.87 -13.13 4.10
C GLU A 117 1.97 -11.91 3.17
N ILE A 118 2.81 -10.93 3.49
CA ILE A 118 3.00 -9.77 2.61
C ILE A 118 3.59 -10.17 1.25
N ASN A 119 4.57 -11.09 1.22
CA ASN A 119 5.12 -11.59 -0.04
C ASN A 119 4.07 -12.30 -0.89
N LYS A 120 3.14 -13.04 -0.28
CA LYS A 120 1.99 -13.63 -0.98
C LYS A 120 1.14 -12.54 -1.64
N GLN A 121 0.79 -11.48 -0.90
CA GLN A 121 0.02 -10.35 -1.41
C GLN A 121 0.72 -9.63 -2.57
N ILE A 122 2.04 -9.43 -2.49
CA ILE A 122 2.83 -8.86 -3.59
C ILE A 122 2.75 -9.72 -4.85
N VAL A 123 2.79 -11.04 -4.72
CA VAL A 123 2.64 -11.97 -5.85
C VAL A 123 1.23 -11.88 -6.45
N GLU A 124 0.21 -11.70 -5.64
CA GLU A 124 -1.18 -11.52 -6.08
C GLU A 124 -1.37 -10.17 -6.80
N ASP A 125 -0.71 -9.11 -6.36
CA ASP A 125 -0.77 -7.78 -6.97
C ASP A 125 0.03 -7.68 -8.29
N THR A 126 1.12 -8.40 -8.41
CA THR A 126 2.06 -8.29 -9.54
C THR A 126 1.36 -8.38 -10.91
N PRO A 127 0.49 -9.39 -11.18
CA PRO A 127 -0.22 -9.47 -12.46
C PRO A 127 -1.12 -8.26 -12.73
N ILE A 128 -1.67 -7.65 -11.69
CA ILE A 128 -2.50 -6.46 -11.81
C ILE A 128 -1.63 -5.28 -12.23
N TRP A 129 -0.51 -5.05 -11.55
CA TRP A 129 0.43 -3.97 -11.89
C TRP A 129 1.02 -4.09 -13.29
N GLU A 130 1.31 -5.31 -13.74
CA GLU A 130 1.87 -5.57 -15.07
C GLU A 130 0.87 -5.38 -16.20
N ASN A 131 -0.43 -5.52 -15.93
CA ASN A 131 -1.49 -5.46 -16.95
C ASN A 131 -2.44 -4.28 -16.79
N LYS A 132 -2.33 -3.49 -15.71
CA LYS A 132 -3.19 -2.34 -15.45
C LYS A 132 -2.85 -1.18 -16.39
N SER A 133 -3.85 -0.64 -17.05
CA SER A 133 -3.74 0.57 -17.87
C SER A 133 -4.17 1.79 -17.07
N PHE A 134 -3.38 2.87 -17.15
CA PHE A 134 -3.77 4.14 -16.56
C PHE A 134 -4.94 4.75 -17.33
N LEU A 135 -6.04 5.01 -16.62
CA LEU A 135 -7.19 5.72 -17.14
C LEU A 135 -7.23 7.12 -16.49
N PRO A 136 -7.09 8.21 -17.28
CA PRO A 136 -7.15 9.58 -16.74
C PRO A 136 -8.46 9.86 -15.98
N VAL A 137 -9.56 9.29 -16.44
CA VAL A 137 -10.87 9.33 -15.77
C VAL A 137 -11.24 7.90 -15.38
N PRO A 138 -10.94 7.46 -14.17
CA PRO A 138 -11.26 6.11 -13.72
C PRO A 138 -12.75 5.98 -13.42
N ALA A 139 -13.31 4.80 -13.67
CA ALA A 139 -14.65 4.43 -13.19
C ALA A 139 -14.49 3.90 -11.76
N LEU A 140 -14.79 4.74 -10.77
CA LEU A 140 -14.66 4.40 -9.36
C LEU A 140 -15.97 3.94 -8.76
N ALA A 141 -15.91 3.01 -7.83
CA ALA A 141 -17.00 2.62 -6.94
C ALA A 141 -16.89 3.37 -5.59
N ASP A 142 -17.94 3.39 -4.81
CA ASP A 142 -17.98 4.05 -3.50
C ASP A 142 -16.96 3.48 -2.50
N THR A 143 -16.46 2.26 -2.77
CA THR A 143 -15.49 1.54 -1.93
C THR A 143 -14.04 1.77 -2.30
N ASP A 144 -13.74 2.47 -3.40
CA ASP A 144 -12.37 2.59 -3.95
C ASP A 144 -11.47 3.57 -3.16
N GLY A 145 -11.96 4.13 -2.07
CA GLY A 145 -11.16 5.00 -1.22
C GLY A 145 -10.80 6.35 -1.86
N PRO A 146 -9.72 7.01 -1.41
CA PRO A 146 -9.38 8.38 -1.82
C PRO A 146 -8.57 8.46 -3.12
N ILE A 147 -8.79 7.57 -4.10
CA ILE A 147 -8.01 7.46 -5.35
C ILE A 147 -7.89 8.80 -6.10
N LEU A 148 -8.98 9.56 -6.24
CA LEU A 148 -8.93 10.85 -6.94
C LEU A 148 -8.10 11.90 -6.18
N LYS A 149 -8.16 11.90 -4.83
CA LYS A 149 -7.32 12.78 -4.01
C LYS A 149 -5.85 12.39 -4.13
N PHE A 150 -5.56 11.09 -4.12
CA PHE A 150 -4.21 10.56 -4.33
C PHE A 150 -3.67 10.96 -5.71
N ARG A 151 -4.43 10.78 -6.79
CA ARG A 151 -4.01 11.14 -8.15
C ARG A 151 -3.74 12.64 -8.30
N LYS A 152 -4.57 13.48 -7.67
CA LYS A 152 -4.33 14.93 -7.62
C LYS A 152 -3.01 15.27 -6.92
N TRP A 153 -2.74 14.62 -5.78
CA TRP A 153 -1.50 14.79 -5.05
C TRP A 153 -0.30 14.26 -5.85
N TYR A 154 -0.42 13.09 -6.45
CA TYR A 154 0.65 12.46 -7.22
C TYR A 154 1.01 13.27 -8.47
N GLY A 155 0.05 13.97 -9.06
CA GLY A 155 0.22 14.79 -10.27
C GLY A 155 1.31 15.86 -10.15
N GLN A 156 1.61 16.34 -8.93
CA GLN A 156 2.68 17.33 -8.70
C GLN A 156 4.08 16.82 -9.05
N PHE A 157 4.28 15.51 -9.15
CA PHE A 157 5.59 14.90 -9.42
C PHE A 157 5.84 14.63 -10.90
N TYR A 158 4.87 14.85 -11.77
CA TYR A 158 5.08 14.78 -13.21
C TYR A 158 5.72 16.07 -13.70
N ALA A 159 6.76 15.92 -14.54
CA ALA A 159 7.31 17.04 -15.26
C ALA A 159 6.29 17.54 -16.31
N GLU A 160 6.23 18.85 -16.52
CA GLU A 160 5.52 19.42 -17.65
C GLU A 160 6.13 18.87 -18.95
N PRO A 161 5.34 18.57 -19.99
CA PRO A 161 5.89 18.21 -21.28
C PRO A 161 6.84 19.34 -21.73
N VAL A 162 8.10 19.01 -22.02
CA VAL A 162 9.02 19.97 -22.63
C VAL A 162 8.45 20.26 -24.01
N GLU A 163 7.92 21.46 -24.22
CA GLU A 163 7.56 21.90 -25.55
C GLU A 163 8.82 21.79 -26.41
N SER A 164 8.79 20.90 -27.40
CA SER A 164 9.87 20.79 -28.39
C SER A 164 9.96 22.09 -29.16
N ALA A 165 11.07 22.82 -28.96
CA ALA A 165 11.40 24.05 -29.72
C ALA A 165 11.60 23.75 -31.20
#